data_6a250ae62f764b7f6ec714fb3033567f
#
_entry.id   6a250ae62f764b7f6ec714fb3033567f
#
_cell.length_a   1.000
_cell.length_b   1.000
_cell.length_c   1.000
_cell.angle_alpha   90.00
_cell.angle_beta   90.00
_cell.angle_gamma   90.00
#
_symmetry.space_group_name_H-M   'P 1'
#
loop_
_entity.id
_entity.type
_entity.pdbx_description
1 polymer ?
#
loop_
_entity_poly.entity_id
_entity_poly.type
_entity_poly.pdbx_seq_one_letter_code
_entity_poly.pdbx_strand_id
1 'polypeptide(L)'
;MTKTGKITTSVIGVFLLLIVVLIIVIATFDWNRLKPTINQKVSTELNRPFAIRGDLGVVWERQKQETGWRSWVPWPHVHAEDIILGNPPGIPDVTMVHLPRVEATLAPLALLTKTVWLPWVKLVKPDARLIRLSEKNNNWTFNLAGDENRDSNAPPSAWSFRLDNILFDQGRIAINDKVTKSEIEILVDPLGKPLPFSEVTGAKGKESNARVEDYVFGLKVQGRYNGEPLSGSGKIGGMLALRGEDTPFPIQADFRSGNTRVAFIGTINDPMNMGGADLRLKFSGDSLGDLYDLTGVLLP
;
A
#
# COMPACT_ATOMS: atom_id res chain seq x y z
N MET A 1 -41.30 -18.01 39.39
CA MET A 1 -40.80 -17.87 38.01
C MET A 1 -41.62 -18.78 37.11
N THR A 2 -42.27 -18.25 36.11
CA THR A 2 -43.05 -18.99 35.11
C THR A 2 -42.13 -19.93 34.30
N LYS A 3 -42.64 -21.02 33.77
CA LYS A 3 -41.86 -21.96 32.91
C LYS A 3 -41.17 -21.23 31.76
N THR A 4 -41.83 -20.23 31.20
CA THR A 4 -41.28 -19.34 30.14
C THR A 4 -40.05 -18.53 30.62
N GLY A 5 -40.09 -18.00 31.86
CA GLY A 5 -38.97 -17.24 32.41
C GLY A 5 -37.71 -18.11 32.61
N LYS A 6 -37.88 -19.38 33.01
CA LYS A 6 -36.74 -20.31 33.16
C LYS A 6 -36.11 -20.66 31.80
N ILE A 7 -36.91 -20.83 30.75
CA ILE A 7 -36.45 -21.14 29.39
C ILE A 7 -35.66 -19.93 28.85
N THR A 8 -36.21 -18.71 28.99
CA THR A 8 -35.52 -17.47 28.53
C THR A 8 -34.20 -17.28 29.25
N THR A 9 -34.15 -17.48 30.57
CA THR A 9 -32.89 -17.36 31.34
C THR A 9 -31.86 -18.40 30.91
N SER A 10 -32.32 -19.67 30.65
CA SER A 10 -31.41 -20.71 30.16
C SER A 10 -30.85 -20.40 28.76
N VAL A 11 -31.67 -19.90 27.85
CA VAL A 11 -31.25 -19.51 26.50
C VAL A 11 -30.22 -18.37 26.55
N ILE A 12 -30.47 -17.36 27.39
CA ILE A 12 -29.51 -16.25 27.58
C ILE A 12 -28.20 -16.77 28.20
N GLY A 13 -28.29 -17.67 29.19
CA GLY A 13 -27.12 -18.28 29.82
C GLY A 13 -26.27 -19.09 28.83
N VAL A 14 -26.90 -19.90 27.98
CA VAL A 14 -26.21 -20.66 26.91
C VAL A 14 -25.57 -19.71 25.90
N PHE A 15 -26.26 -18.64 25.51
CA PHE A 15 -25.74 -17.66 24.58
C PHE A 15 -24.50 -16.92 25.14
N LEU A 16 -24.56 -16.50 26.40
CA LEU A 16 -23.42 -15.90 27.09
C LEU A 16 -22.24 -16.87 27.21
N LEU A 17 -22.51 -18.14 27.53
CA LEU A 17 -21.48 -19.17 27.58
C LEU A 17 -20.80 -19.35 26.21
N LEU A 18 -21.57 -19.41 25.14
CA LEU A 18 -21.04 -19.49 23.77
C LEU A 18 -20.16 -18.30 23.41
N ILE A 19 -20.55 -17.09 23.82
CA ILE A 19 -19.72 -15.89 23.62
C ILE A 19 -18.41 -16.02 24.39
N VAL A 20 -18.44 -16.45 25.65
CA VAL A 20 -17.22 -16.62 26.45
C VAL A 20 -16.31 -17.68 25.84
N VAL A 21 -16.86 -18.82 25.41
CA VAL A 21 -16.09 -19.87 24.71
C VAL A 21 -15.47 -19.33 23.44
N LEU A 22 -16.25 -18.58 22.63
CA LEU A 22 -15.74 -17.96 21.40
C LEU A 22 -14.58 -16.99 21.69
N ILE A 23 -14.71 -16.15 22.71
CA ILE A 23 -13.66 -15.23 23.12
C ILE A 23 -12.39 -16.00 23.53
N ILE A 24 -12.53 -17.07 24.32
CA ILE A 24 -11.39 -17.91 24.74
C ILE A 24 -10.72 -18.54 23.50
N VAL A 25 -11.50 -19.12 22.59
CA VAL A 25 -10.98 -19.73 21.35
C VAL A 25 -10.19 -18.70 20.53
N ILE A 26 -10.75 -17.51 20.32
CA ILE A 26 -10.09 -16.46 19.56
C ILE A 26 -8.83 -15.95 20.27
N ALA A 27 -8.87 -15.79 21.59
CA ALA A 27 -7.75 -15.30 22.40
C ALA A 27 -6.59 -16.29 22.50
N THR A 28 -6.89 -17.59 22.40
CA THR A 28 -5.88 -18.67 22.52
C THR A 28 -5.51 -19.28 21.17
N PHE A 29 -6.12 -18.78 20.08
CA PHE A 29 -5.89 -19.33 18.75
C PHE A 29 -4.47 -19.03 18.27
N ASP A 30 -3.76 -20.06 17.83
CA ASP A 30 -2.46 -19.94 17.18
C ASP A 30 -2.65 -19.51 15.70
N TRP A 31 -2.53 -18.20 15.46
CA TRP A 31 -2.72 -17.60 14.15
C TRP A 31 -1.70 -18.08 13.12
N ASN A 32 -0.54 -18.57 13.53
CA ASN A 32 0.47 -19.15 12.65
C ASN A 32 -0.05 -20.35 11.86
N ARG A 33 -1.05 -21.06 12.36
CA ARG A 33 -1.72 -22.16 11.64
C ARG A 33 -2.39 -21.73 10.34
N LEU A 34 -2.71 -20.45 10.20
CA LEU A 34 -3.31 -19.91 8.98
C LEU A 34 -2.29 -19.60 7.88
N LYS A 35 -1.00 -19.49 8.22
CA LYS A 35 0.05 -19.13 7.25
C LYS A 35 0.07 -20.00 6.00
N PRO A 36 0.01 -21.35 6.07
CA PRO A 36 0.02 -22.17 4.85
C PRO A 36 -1.14 -21.84 3.90
N THR A 37 -2.33 -21.67 4.47
CA THR A 37 -3.55 -21.34 3.69
C THR A 37 -3.46 -19.95 3.07
N ILE A 38 -2.99 -18.95 3.85
CA ILE A 38 -2.80 -17.58 3.36
C ILE A 38 -1.73 -17.57 2.27
N ASN A 39 -0.57 -18.18 2.51
CA ASN A 39 0.52 -18.24 1.57
C ASN A 39 0.08 -18.87 0.23
N GLN A 40 -0.64 -20.00 0.29
CA GLN A 40 -1.14 -20.67 -0.89
C GLN A 40 -2.14 -19.82 -1.66
N LYS A 41 -3.16 -19.27 -0.97
CA LYS A 41 -4.19 -18.43 -1.62
C LYS A 41 -3.58 -17.20 -2.27
N VAL A 42 -2.75 -16.45 -1.54
CA VAL A 42 -2.12 -15.23 -2.07
C VAL A 42 -1.19 -15.57 -3.22
N SER A 43 -0.40 -16.66 -3.13
CA SER A 43 0.46 -17.10 -4.23
C SER A 43 -0.34 -17.44 -5.49
N THR A 44 -1.49 -18.08 -5.34
CA THR A 44 -2.38 -18.43 -6.47
C THR A 44 -3.00 -17.18 -7.08
N GLU A 45 -3.55 -16.28 -6.27
CA GLU A 45 -4.20 -15.06 -6.78
C GLU A 45 -3.24 -14.11 -7.48
N LEU A 46 -2.02 -13.97 -6.94
CA LEU A 46 -1.01 -13.09 -7.52
C LEU A 46 -0.18 -13.78 -8.62
N ASN A 47 -0.37 -15.10 -8.81
CA ASN A 47 0.47 -15.94 -9.68
C ASN A 47 1.98 -15.76 -9.42
N ARG A 48 2.36 -15.70 -8.12
CA ARG A 48 3.72 -15.46 -7.64
C ARG A 48 3.98 -16.14 -6.30
N PRO A 49 5.20 -16.57 -6.01
CA PRO A 49 5.54 -17.06 -4.68
C PRO A 49 5.29 -15.98 -3.62
N PHE A 50 4.45 -16.31 -2.66
CA PHE A 50 4.19 -15.48 -1.49
C PHE A 50 4.39 -16.28 -0.23
N ALA A 51 5.05 -15.72 0.79
CA ALA A 51 5.25 -16.38 2.07
C ALA A 51 5.29 -15.38 3.23
N ILE A 52 4.58 -15.70 4.30
CA ILE A 52 4.77 -15.14 5.64
C ILE A 52 5.70 -16.12 6.38
N ARG A 53 6.97 -15.76 6.54
CA ARG A 53 7.98 -16.62 7.16
C ARG A 53 8.07 -16.42 8.67
N GLY A 54 7.95 -15.17 9.12
CA GLY A 54 7.96 -14.81 10.52
C GLY A 54 6.64 -15.06 11.24
N ASP A 55 6.43 -14.41 12.36
CA ASP A 55 5.23 -14.59 13.17
C ASP A 55 3.98 -13.94 12.53
N LEU A 56 2.86 -14.62 12.68
CA LEU A 56 1.52 -14.09 12.37
C LEU A 56 0.70 -14.11 13.65
N GLY A 57 0.37 -12.94 14.15
CA GLY A 57 -0.33 -12.83 15.41
C GLY A 57 -1.43 -11.76 15.40
N VAL A 58 -2.27 -11.84 16.41
CA VAL A 58 -3.33 -10.88 16.69
C VAL A 58 -3.30 -10.49 18.15
N VAL A 59 -3.17 -9.20 18.41
CA VAL A 59 -3.25 -8.61 19.74
C VAL A 59 -4.57 -7.86 19.87
N TRP A 60 -5.27 -8.04 20.97
CA TRP A 60 -6.57 -7.42 21.20
C TRP A 60 -6.41 -6.20 22.10
N GLU A 61 -6.70 -5.01 21.58
CA GLU A 61 -6.55 -3.75 22.29
C GLU A 61 -7.85 -2.94 22.25
N ARG A 62 -8.09 -2.19 23.33
CA ARG A 62 -9.22 -1.26 23.37
C ARG A 62 -8.84 0.06 22.71
N GLN A 63 -9.72 0.54 21.83
CA GLN A 63 -9.52 1.83 21.19
C GLN A 63 -9.88 2.97 22.14
N LYS A 64 -8.90 3.81 22.46
CA LYS A 64 -9.08 4.98 23.36
C LYS A 64 -10.01 6.06 22.79
N GLN A 65 -10.21 6.05 21.47
CA GLN A 65 -11.02 7.05 20.75
C GLN A 65 -12.51 6.69 20.72
N GLU A 66 -12.84 5.44 20.99
CA GLU A 66 -14.23 4.98 21.05
C GLU A 66 -14.89 5.38 22.37
N THR A 67 -16.17 5.76 22.31
CA THR A 67 -16.96 6.18 23.47
C THR A 67 -18.18 5.28 23.70
N GLY A 68 -18.71 5.31 24.91
CA GLY A 68 -19.87 4.51 25.29
C GLY A 68 -19.57 3.01 25.30
N TRP A 69 -20.54 2.18 24.94
CA TRP A 69 -20.40 0.71 24.94
C TRP A 69 -19.36 0.18 23.94
N ARG A 70 -19.09 0.95 22.88
CA ARG A 70 -18.08 0.59 21.86
C ARG A 70 -16.67 0.54 22.42
N SER A 71 -16.36 1.34 23.43
CA SER A 71 -15.05 1.35 24.09
C SER A 71 -14.73 0.03 24.80
N TRP A 72 -15.74 -0.82 25.02
CA TRP A 72 -15.58 -2.15 25.63
C TRP A 72 -15.24 -3.23 24.59
N VAL A 73 -15.47 -2.96 23.30
CA VAL A 73 -15.16 -3.91 22.23
C VAL A 73 -13.67 -3.81 21.91
N PRO A 74 -12.88 -4.87 22.15
CA PRO A 74 -11.47 -4.87 21.77
C PRO A 74 -11.34 -4.98 20.25
N TRP A 75 -10.39 -4.25 19.71
CA TRP A 75 -10.06 -4.30 18.29
C TRP A 75 -8.87 -5.22 18.04
N PRO A 76 -8.92 -6.09 17.03
CA PRO A 76 -7.78 -6.90 16.66
C PRO A 76 -6.73 -6.07 15.93
N HIS A 77 -5.52 -6.10 16.46
CA HIS A 77 -4.29 -5.60 15.84
C HIS A 77 -3.55 -6.82 15.29
N VAL A 78 -3.61 -6.96 13.98
CA VAL A 78 -2.94 -8.05 13.27
C VAL A 78 -1.52 -7.62 12.96
N HIS A 79 -0.56 -8.49 13.18
CA HIS A 79 0.81 -8.31 12.70
C HIS A 79 1.28 -9.56 11.97
N ALA A 80 2.08 -9.32 10.94
CA ALA A 80 2.76 -10.37 10.20
C ALA A 80 4.21 -9.95 9.97
N GLU A 81 5.14 -10.88 10.15
CA GLU A 81 6.57 -10.63 10.05
C GLU A 81 7.21 -11.43 8.92
N ASP A 82 8.30 -10.90 8.38
CA ASP A 82 9.10 -11.49 7.31
C ASP A 82 8.24 -11.96 6.14
N ILE A 83 7.51 -11.01 5.54
CA ILE A 83 6.64 -11.26 4.39
C ILE A 83 7.46 -11.10 3.12
N ILE A 84 7.39 -12.10 2.25
CA ILE A 84 8.12 -12.13 0.99
C ILE A 84 7.15 -12.34 -0.17
N LEU A 85 7.29 -11.51 -1.19
CA LEU A 85 6.70 -11.71 -2.51
C LEU A 85 7.81 -11.95 -3.52
N GLY A 86 7.76 -13.09 -4.17
CA GLY A 86 8.73 -13.47 -5.21
C GLY A 86 8.41 -12.84 -6.57
N ASN A 87 9.32 -13.06 -7.51
CA ASN A 87 9.15 -12.64 -8.89
C ASN A 87 8.23 -13.59 -9.68
N PRO A 88 7.61 -13.12 -10.78
CA PRO A 88 6.92 -13.99 -11.72
C PRO A 88 7.92 -14.92 -12.43
N PRO A 89 7.43 -16.01 -13.03
CA PRO A 89 8.28 -16.89 -13.85
C PRO A 89 9.04 -16.12 -14.94
N GLY A 90 10.32 -16.47 -15.14
CA GLY A 90 11.17 -15.85 -16.17
C GLY A 90 11.95 -14.61 -15.73
N ILE A 91 11.80 -14.15 -14.51
CA ILE A 91 12.66 -13.13 -13.89
C ILE A 91 13.58 -13.81 -12.85
N PRO A 92 14.86 -13.42 -12.76
CA PRO A 92 15.82 -14.05 -11.84
C PRO A 92 15.29 -14.18 -10.42
N ASP A 93 15.70 -15.24 -9.73
CA ASP A 93 15.23 -15.62 -8.39
C ASP A 93 15.71 -14.65 -7.31
N VAL A 94 15.20 -13.41 -7.39
CA VAL A 94 15.37 -12.37 -6.40
C VAL A 94 13.99 -12.08 -5.85
N THR A 95 13.90 -11.88 -4.53
CA THR A 95 12.67 -11.44 -3.89
C THR A 95 12.26 -10.08 -4.46
N MET A 96 11.03 -9.97 -4.97
CA MET A 96 10.50 -8.72 -5.50
C MET A 96 10.19 -7.73 -4.36
N VAL A 97 9.49 -8.22 -3.33
CA VAL A 97 9.16 -7.38 -2.17
C VAL A 97 9.47 -8.14 -0.89
N HIS A 98 10.14 -7.48 0.02
CA HIS A 98 10.35 -7.93 1.39
C HIS A 98 9.77 -6.90 2.36
N LEU A 99 8.87 -7.36 3.22
CA LEU A 99 8.27 -6.57 4.29
C LEU A 99 8.67 -7.19 5.61
N PRO A 100 9.62 -6.62 6.35
CA PRO A 100 10.03 -7.13 7.65
C PRO A 100 8.87 -7.25 8.62
N ARG A 101 7.94 -6.29 8.58
CA ARG A 101 6.72 -6.32 9.41
C ARG A 101 5.60 -5.50 8.78
N VAL A 102 4.39 -6.05 8.85
CA VAL A 102 3.14 -5.37 8.54
C VAL A 102 2.25 -5.41 9.78
N GLU A 103 1.67 -4.29 10.13
CA GLU A 103 0.70 -4.16 11.22
C GLU A 103 -0.59 -3.56 10.67
N ALA A 104 -1.72 -4.05 11.10
CA ALA A 104 -3.02 -3.53 10.71
C ALA A 104 -4.02 -3.60 11.85
N THR A 105 -4.91 -2.63 11.93
CA THR A 105 -6.05 -2.68 12.85
C THR A 105 -7.31 -2.95 12.04
N LEU A 106 -8.12 -3.88 12.50
CA LEU A 106 -9.42 -4.19 11.93
C LEU A 106 -10.53 -3.67 12.85
N ALA A 107 -11.52 -2.99 12.28
CA ALA A 107 -12.72 -2.54 13.00
C ALA A 107 -13.75 -3.70 13.08
N PRO A 108 -13.89 -4.39 14.24
CA PRO A 108 -14.68 -5.61 14.30
C PRO A 108 -16.18 -5.37 14.11
N LEU A 109 -16.70 -4.23 14.53
CA LEU A 109 -18.12 -3.90 14.39
C LEU A 109 -18.53 -3.63 12.93
N ALA A 110 -17.61 -3.23 12.08
CA ALA A 110 -17.85 -3.03 10.65
C ALA A 110 -18.13 -4.35 9.92
N LEU A 111 -17.64 -5.47 10.44
CA LEU A 111 -17.91 -6.80 9.89
C LEU A 111 -19.41 -7.15 9.96
N LEU A 112 -20.15 -6.62 10.93
CA LEU A 112 -21.59 -6.80 11.05
C LEU A 112 -22.37 -6.19 9.87
N THR A 113 -21.78 -5.20 9.22
CA THR A 113 -22.31 -4.55 8.00
C THR A 113 -21.59 -5.05 6.73
N LYS A 114 -20.94 -6.21 6.80
CA LYS A 114 -20.16 -6.80 5.71
C LYS A 114 -19.08 -5.85 5.16
N THR A 115 -18.50 -5.03 6.04
CA THR A 115 -17.41 -4.12 5.69
C THR A 115 -16.12 -4.57 6.37
N VAL A 116 -15.10 -4.89 5.60
CA VAL A 116 -13.74 -5.07 6.11
C VAL A 116 -13.11 -3.69 6.18
N TRP A 117 -13.12 -3.10 7.37
CA TRP A 117 -12.58 -1.77 7.59
C TRP A 117 -11.25 -1.85 8.34
N LEU A 118 -10.20 -1.40 7.68
CA LEU A 118 -8.85 -1.22 8.22
C LEU A 118 -8.58 0.27 8.40
N PRO A 119 -8.72 0.83 9.61
CA PRO A 119 -8.41 2.25 9.88
C PRO A 119 -6.98 2.61 9.56
N TRP A 120 -6.06 1.68 9.72
CA TRP A 120 -4.67 1.87 9.32
C TRP A 120 -3.98 0.52 9.04
N VAL A 121 -3.02 0.60 8.13
CA VAL A 121 -2.01 -0.45 7.86
C VAL A 121 -0.65 0.21 7.93
N LYS A 122 0.28 -0.37 8.70
CA LYS A 122 1.66 0.10 8.82
C LYS A 122 2.61 -0.88 8.16
N LEU A 123 3.42 -0.38 7.24
CA LEU A 123 4.50 -1.11 6.60
C LEU A 123 5.84 -0.68 7.23
N VAL A 124 6.58 -1.61 7.82
CA VAL A 124 7.86 -1.34 8.47
C VAL A 124 8.99 -1.70 7.52
N LYS A 125 9.77 -0.72 7.12
CA LYS A 125 10.97 -0.84 6.26
C LYS A 125 10.77 -1.72 5.03
N PRO A 126 9.73 -1.46 4.19
CA PRO A 126 9.52 -2.23 2.97
C PRO A 126 10.72 -2.08 2.03
N ASP A 127 11.17 -3.20 1.47
CA ASP A 127 12.19 -3.26 0.41
C ASP A 127 11.57 -3.86 -0.85
N ALA A 128 11.50 -3.07 -1.92
CA ALA A 128 10.96 -3.48 -3.21
C ALA A 128 12.05 -3.44 -4.28
N ARG A 129 12.11 -4.48 -5.10
CA ARG A 129 13.05 -4.61 -6.22
C ARG A 129 12.28 -4.74 -7.52
N LEU A 130 12.30 -3.70 -8.32
CA LEU A 130 11.63 -3.62 -9.61
C LEU A 130 12.63 -3.97 -10.72
N ILE A 131 12.31 -4.98 -11.51
CA ILE A 131 13.20 -5.50 -12.57
C ILE A 131 12.43 -5.47 -13.88
N ARG A 132 13.02 -4.87 -14.91
CA ARG A 132 12.57 -4.95 -16.30
C ARG A 132 13.71 -5.51 -17.18
N LEU A 133 13.45 -6.65 -17.79
CA LEU A 133 14.39 -7.31 -18.68
C LEU A 133 14.18 -6.93 -20.16
N SER A 134 12.92 -6.67 -20.55
CA SER A 134 12.52 -6.20 -21.87
C SER A 134 11.22 -5.43 -21.79
N GLU A 135 10.76 -4.82 -22.88
CA GLU A 135 9.50 -4.05 -22.97
C GLU A 135 8.28 -4.82 -22.44
N LYS A 136 8.26 -6.13 -22.59
CA LYS A 136 7.14 -6.99 -22.20
C LYS A 136 7.44 -7.84 -20.97
N ASN A 137 8.66 -7.80 -20.42
CA ASN A 137 9.06 -8.65 -19.30
C ASN A 137 9.55 -7.79 -18.13
N ASN A 138 8.67 -7.60 -17.17
CA ASN A 138 8.93 -6.88 -15.93
C ASN A 138 8.26 -7.59 -14.74
N ASN A 139 8.64 -7.25 -13.52
CA ASN A 139 8.07 -7.86 -12.32
C ASN A 139 6.99 -7.02 -11.62
N TRP A 140 6.63 -5.86 -12.11
CA TRP A 140 5.56 -5.03 -11.51
C TRP A 140 4.21 -5.15 -12.20
N THR A 141 4.13 -5.78 -13.37
CA THR A 141 2.85 -6.10 -14.01
C THR A 141 2.25 -7.34 -13.37
N PHE A 142 1.08 -7.22 -12.77
CA PHE A 142 0.37 -8.31 -12.13
C PHE A 142 -0.75 -8.82 -13.04
N ASN A 143 -0.69 -10.10 -13.39
CA ASN A 143 -1.78 -10.82 -14.03
C ASN A 143 -2.52 -11.56 -12.92
N LEU A 144 -3.59 -10.96 -12.40
CA LEU A 144 -4.39 -11.56 -11.34
C LEU A 144 -5.18 -12.75 -11.91
N ALA A 145 -5.19 -13.87 -11.19
CA ALA A 145 -5.86 -15.10 -11.62
C ALA A 145 -7.37 -14.95 -11.91
N GLY A 146 -7.98 -13.87 -11.47
CA GLY A 146 -9.41 -13.57 -11.68
C GLY A 146 -9.72 -12.67 -12.88
N ASP A 147 -8.75 -12.09 -13.56
CA ASP A 147 -9.02 -11.11 -14.63
C ASP A 147 -9.51 -11.77 -15.94
N GLU A 148 -9.12 -13.01 -16.21
CA GLU A 148 -9.57 -13.74 -17.41
C GLU A 148 -10.99 -14.32 -17.28
N ASN A 149 -11.54 -14.43 -16.07
CA ASN A 149 -12.85 -15.06 -15.77
C ASN A 149 -13.79 -14.17 -14.97
N ARG A 150 -13.60 -12.87 -14.93
CA ARG A 150 -14.64 -11.99 -14.39
C ARG A 150 -15.82 -11.99 -15.35
N ASP A 151 -16.79 -12.86 -15.06
CA ASP A 151 -18.13 -12.72 -15.61
C ASP A 151 -18.60 -11.31 -15.32
N SER A 152 -18.69 -10.47 -16.35
CA SER A 152 -19.19 -9.10 -16.24
C SER A 152 -20.63 -9.04 -15.67
N ASN A 153 -21.28 -10.19 -15.54
CA ASN A 153 -22.61 -10.39 -14.96
C ASN A 153 -22.60 -10.95 -13.53
N ALA A 154 -21.43 -11.19 -12.92
CA ALA A 154 -21.40 -11.64 -11.54
C ALA A 154 -21.94 -10.54 -10.62
N PRO A 155 -22.85 -10.86 -9.68
CA PRO A 155 -23.35 -9.86 -8.75
C PRO A 155 -22.18 -9.29 -7.95
N PRO A 156 -22.16 -7.95 -7.70
CA PRO A 156 -21.09 -7.34 -6.93
C PRO A 156 -20.97 -8.02 -5.57
N SER A 157 -19.74 -8.18 -5.10
CA SER A 157 -19.47 -8.76 -3.79
C SER A 157 -20.33 -8.08 -2.72
N ALA A 158 -21.02 -8.87 -1.90
CA ALA A 158 -21.80 -8.35 -0.77
C ALA A 158 -20.91 -7.73 0.31
N TRP A 159 -19.59 -7.88 0.21
CA TRP A 159 -18.59 -7.32 1.12
C TRP A 159 -17.93 -6.10 0.52
N SER A 160 -17.83 -5.04 1.32
CA SER A 160 -17.05 -3.84 0.99
C SER A 160 -15.70 -3.84 1.74
N PHE A 161 -14.71 -3.19 1.14
CA PHE A 161 -13.39 -3.01 1.74
C PHE A 161 -13.11 -1.52 1.92
N ARG A 162 -12.70 -1.14 3.13
CA ARG A 162 -12.32 0.23 3.47
C ARG A 162 -10.96 0.27 4.14
N LEU A 163 -10.06 1.10 3.63
CA LEU A 163 -8.75 1.39 4.18
C LEU A 163 -8.59 2.90 4.30
N ASP A 164 -8.38 3.42 5.53
CA ASP A 164 -8.34 4.86 5.78
C ASP A 164 -6.92 5.43 5.76
N ASN A 165 -5.93 4.66 6.24
CA ASN A 165 -4.54 5.15 6.34
C ASN A 165 -3.54 4.05 5.98
N ILE A 166 -2.50 4.43 5.25
CA ILE A 166 -1.28 3.63 5.13
C ILE A 166 -0.15 4.39 5.82
N LEU A 167 0.36 3.80 6.89
CA LEU A 167 1.52 4.27 7.60
C LEU A 167 2.76 3.58 7.01
N PHE A 168 3.82 4.33 6.92
CA PHE A 168 5.01 3.86 6.24
C PHE A 168 6.22 4.27 7.08
N ASP A 169 7.04 3.33 7.39
CA ASP A 169 8.38 3.58 7.92
C ASP A 169 9.36 3.71 6.75
N GLN A 170 10.64 3.90 7.01
CA GLN A 170 11.64 4.00 5.95
C GLN A 170 11.50 2.86 4.95
N GLY A 171 11.34 3.21 3.66
CA GLY A 171 11.24 2.25 2.57
C GLY A 171 12.37 2.38 1.58
N ARG A 172 12.65 1.29 0.85
CA ARG A 172 13.63 1.22 -0.20
C ARG A 172 13.00 0.65 -1.46
N ILE A 173 13.25 1.30 -2.59
CA ILE A 173 12.87 0.77 -3.90
C ILE A 173 14.15 0.73 -4.74
N ALA A 174 14.53 -0.46 -5.21
CA ALA A 174 15.62 -0.65 -6.14
C ALA A 174 15.05 -0.97 -7.53
N ILE A 175 15.43 -0.20 -8.54
CA ILE A 175 14.98 -0.37 -9.93
C ILE A 175 16.17 -0.85 -10.74
N ASN A 176 16.01 -1.96 -11.48
CA ASN A 176 16.96 -2.47 -12.43
C ASN A 176 16.26 -2.65 -13.78
N ASP A 177 16.50 -1.72 -14.68
CA ASP A 177 15.85 -1.67 -15.97
C ASP A 177 16.87 -1.84 -17.10
N LYS A 178 16.83 -3.00 -17.74
CA LYS A 178 17.75 -3.33 -18.84
C LYS A 178 17.41 -2.58 -20.13
N VAL A 179 16.16 -2.14 -20.30
CA VAL A 179 15.72 -1.40 -21.49
C VAL A 179 16.30 0.01 -21.50
N THR A 180 16.16 0.71 -20.37
CA THR A 180 16.70 2.06 -20.20
C THR A 180 18.12 2.07 -19.61
N LYS A 181 18.76 0.90 -19.45
CA LYS A 181 20.10 0.75 -18.82
C LYS A 181 20.19 1.51 -17.49
N SER A 182 19.14 1.37 -16.68
CA SER A 182 18.99 2.15 -15.43
C SER A 182 19.13 1.25 -14.21
N GLU A 183 19.90 1.71 -13.23
CA GLU A 183 20.06 1.13 -11.91
C GLU A 183 19.85 2.25 -10.89
N ILE A 184 18.64 2.30 -10.29
CA ILE A 184 18.21 3.41 -9.43
C ILE A 184 17.81 2.87 -8.07
N GLU A 185 18.26 3.53 -7.03
CA GLU A 185 17.82 3.31 -5.65
C GLU A 185 17.05 4.52 -5.17
N ILE A 186 15.86 4.27 -4.62
CA ILE A 186 14.99 5.28 -4.04
C ILE A 186 14.79 4.95 -2.56
N LEU A 187 15.20 5.84 -1.70
CA LEU A 187 14.86 5.81 -0.28
C LEU A 187 13.62 6.68 -0.05
N VAL A 188 12.67 6.15 0.69
CA VAL A 188 11.40 6.80 0.98
C VAL A 188 11.27 6.98 2.48
N ASP A 189 11.14 8.23 2.92
CA ASP A 189 11.00 8.59 4.32
C ASP A 189 9.69 9.36 4.55
N PRO A 190 8.95 9.11 5.65
CA PRO A 190 7.81 9.94 6.00
C PRO A 190 8.26 11.35 6.38
N LEU A 191 7.55 12.37 5.89
CA LEU A 191 7.88 13.79 6.13
C LEU A 191 7.44 14.30 7.52
N GLY A 192 6.85 13.45 8.36
CA GLY A 192 6.38 13.83 9.67
C GLY A 192 5.36 12.85 10.23
N LYS A 193 4.41 13.33 11.05
CA LYS A 193 3.32 12.49 11.53
C LYS A 193 2.47 12.03 10.35
N PRO A 194 2.10 10.72 10.28
CA PRO A 194 1.19 10.24 9.25
C PRO A 194 -0.11 11.02 9.30
N LEU A 195 -0.52 11.58 8.17
CA LEU A 195 -1.80 12.25 8.04
C LEU A 195 -2.87 11.21 7.67
N PRO A 196 -4.10 11.32 8.20
CA PRO A 196 -5.23 10.56 7.72
C PRO A 196 -5.43 10.80 6.22
N PHE A 197 -5.84 9.76 5.48
CA PHE A 197 -6.07 9.87 4.05
C PHE A 197 -7.06 11.00 3.69
N SER A 198 -8.11 11.16 4.50
CA SER A 198 -9.09 12.25 4.35
C SER A 198 -8.50 13.65 4.48
N GLU A 199 -7.39 13.81 5.21
CA GLU A 199 -6.67 15.08 5.34
C GLU A 199 -5.71 15.30 4.18
N VAL A 200 -5.12 14.22 3.65
CA VAL A 200 -4.18 14.27 2.51
C VAL A 200 -4.90 14.51 1.19
N THR A 201 -6.07 13.91 1.00
CA THR A 201 -6.84 14.01 -0.24
C THR A 201 -7.73 15.24 -0.33
N GLY A 202 -7.79 16.05 0.74
CA GLY A 202 -8.62 17.26 0.74
C GLY A 202 -10.12 16.97 0.55
N ALA A 203 -10.62 15.83 1.04
CA ALA A 203 -12.02 15.40 0.90
C ALA A 203 -13.07 16.40 1.46
N LYS A 204 -12.62 17.56 1.91
CA LYS A 204 -13.45 18.73 2.15
C LYS A 204 -13.17 19.79 1.07
N GLY A 205 -13.84 19.63 -0.08
CA GLY A 205 -14.21 20.72 -1.01
C GLY A 205 -13.09 21.29 -1.87
N LYS A 206 -13.30 21.15 -3.14
CA LYS A 206 -13.02 22.09 -4.24
C LYS A 206 -12.05 23.24 -3.94
N GLU A 207 -10.76 22.96 -3.98
CA GLU A 207 -9.76 23.91 -4.49
C GLU A 207 -8.42 23.17 -4.57
N SER A 208 -8.09 22.71 -5.78
CA SER A 208 -6.86 21.99 -6.09
C SER A 208 -5.71 22.97 -6.33
N ASN A 209 -5.09 23.38 -5.27
CA ASN A 209 -3.69 23.81 -5.33
C ASN A 209 -2.95 22.93 -4.35
N ALA A 210 -2.11 22.00 -4.84
CA ALA A 210 -1.26 21.17 -3.99
C ALA A 210 -0.48 22.08 -3.04
N ARG A 211 -0.88 22.08 -1.78
CA ARG A 211 -0.20 22.86 -0.72
C ARG A 211 0.97 22.02 -0.24
N VAL A 212 1.96 22.65 0.34
CA VAL A 212 3.12 21.97 0.96
C VAL A 212 2.67 20.91 1.98
N GLU A 213 1.47 21.06 2.54
CA GLU A 213 0.82 20.17 3.52
C GLU A 213 0.31 18.85 2.90
N ASP A 214 0.21 18.76 1.57
CA ASP A 214 -0.29 17.56 0.86
C ASP A 214 0.81 16.50 0.66
N TYR A 215 2.07 16.84 0.88
CA TYR A 215 3.17 15.89 0.79
C TYR A 215 3.30 15.06 2.06
N VAL A 216 3.39 13.75 1.88
CA VAL A 216 3.48 12.77 2.98
C VAL A 216 4.86 12.13 3.05
N PHE A 217 5.49 11.91 1.90
CA PHE A 217 6.77 11.21 1.80
C PHE A 217 7.84 12.08 1.14
N GLY A 218 9.04 12.01 1.71
CA GLY A 218 10.28 12.46 1.08
C GLY A 218 10.96 11.34 0.32
N LEU A 219 11.55 11.68 -0.81
CA LEU A 219 12.29 10.75 -1.66
C LEU A 219 13.74 11.20 -1.75
N LYS A 220 14.66 10.24 -1.69
CA LYS A 220 16.07 10.42 -2.05
C LYS A 220 16.41 9.40 -3.13
N VAL A 221 16.89 9.87 -4.26
CA VAL A 221 17.15 9.07 -5.46
C VAL A 221 18.64 9.11 -5.76
N GLN A 222 19.21 7.95 -6.04
CA GLN A 222 20.60 7.81 -6.48
C GLN A 222 20.74 6.60 -7.40
N GLY A 223 21.71 6.67 -8.31
CA GLY A 223 21.97 5.55 -9.21
C GLY A 223 22.48 6.00 -10.57
N ARG A 224 22.02 5.29 -11.60
CA ARG A 224 22.31 5.59 -13.01
C ARG A 224 21.03 5.50 -13.83
N TYR A 225 20.90 6.40 -14.78
CA TYR A 225 19.85 6.40 -15.79
C TYR A 225 20.48 6.52 -17.17
N ASN A 226 20.15 5.62 -18.08
CA ASN A 226 20.76 5.54 -19.42
C ASN A 226 22.31 5.50 -19.39
N GLY A 227 22.87 4.89 -18.32
CA GLY A 227 24.31 4.81 -18.09
C GLY A 227 24.92 6.00 -17.38
N GLU A 228 24.25 7.16 -17.35
CA GLU A 228 24.70 8.39 -16.69
C GLU A 228 24.36 8.43 -15.20
N PRO A 229 25.22 9.00 -14.35
CA PRO A 229 24.93 9.16 -12.93
C PRO A 229 23.65 9.96 -12.70
N LEU A 230 22.74 9.44 -11.87
CA LEU A 230 21.51 10.09 -11.45
C LEU A 230 21.52 10.31 -9.95
N SER A 231 21.18 11.51 -9.52
CA SER A 231 20.92 11.82 -8.11
C SER A 231 19.80 12.83 -8.00
N GLY A 232 19.09 12.81 -6.88
CA GLY A 232 18.01 13.76 -6.68
C GLY A 232 17.24 13.55 -5.39
N SER A 233 16.26 14.40 -5.21
CA SER A 233 15.31 14.30 -4.10
C SER A 233 13.92 14.74 -4.56
N GLY A 234 12.93 14.33 -3.82
CA GLY A 234 11.55 14.69 -4.13
C GLY A 234 10.64 14.57 -2.92
N LYS A 235 9.37 14.92 -3.15
CA LYS A 235 8.28 14.73 -2.21
C LYS A 235 7.07 14.26 -2.98
N ILE A 236 6.30 13.37 -2.38
CA ILE A 236 5.09 12.81 -2.97
C ILE A 236 3.95 12.75 -1.95
N GLY A 237 2.73 12.67 -2.46
CA GLY A 237 1.52 12.47 -1.66
C GLY A 237 1.40 11.10 -1.03
N GLY A 238 0.30 10.84 -0.35
CA GLY A 238 0.04 9.57 0.33
C GLY A 238 -0.22 8.42 -0.65
N MET A 239 0.15 7.21 -0.23
CA MET A 239 0.06 6.00 -1.08
C MET A 239 -1.36 5.66 -1.53
N LEU A 240 -2.39 6.04 -0.77
CA LEU A 240 -3.79 5.77 -1.15
C LEU A 240 -4.29 6.70 -2.27
N ALA A 241 -3.68 7.88 -2.42
CA ALA A 241 -3.99 8.78 -3.53
C ALA A 241 -3.57 8.20 -4.89
N LEU A 242 -2.67 7.21 -4.91
CA LEU A 242 -2.28 6.50 -6.14
C LEU A 242 -3.42 5.70 -6.78
N ARG A 243 -4.48 5.38 -6.04
CA ARG A 243 -5.62 4.57 -6.51
C ARG A 243 -6.86 5.38 -6.88
N GLY A 244 -6.87 6.68 -6.59
CA GLY A 244 -8.03 7.53 -6.84
C GLY A 244 -7.88 8.27 -8.17
N GLU A 245 -8.72 7.97 -9.16
CA GLU A 245 -8.73 8.68 -10.45
C GLU A 245 -9.10 10.16 -10.32
N ASP A 246 -9.83 10.54 -9.26
CA ASP A 246 -10.31 11.90 -9.02
C ASP A 246 -9.49 12.69 -8.00
N THR A 247 -8.42 12.09 -7.44
CA THR A 247 -7.64 12.75 -6.40
C THR A 247 -6.27 13.12 -6.95
N PRO A 248 -5.97 14.43 -7.10
CA PRO A 248 -4.67 14.87 -7.58
C PRO A 248 -3.55 14.37 -6.65
N PHE A 249 -2.60 13.63 -7.22
CA PHE A 249 -1.42 13.14 -6.51
C PHE A 249 -0.32 14.18 -6.59
N PRO A 250 0.03 14.85 -5.48
CA PRO A 250 1.06 15.87 -5.50
C PRO A 250 2.45 15.25 -5.65
N ILE A 251 3.26 15.84 -6.52
CA ILE A 251 4.62 15.43 -6.78
C ILE A 251 5.53 16.64 -6.92
N GLN A 252 6.69 16.58 -6.29
CA GLN A 252 7.78 17.51 -6.45
C GLN A 252 9.07 16.72 -6.53
N ALA A 253 9.94 17.07 -7.47
CA ALA A 253 11.24 16.45 -7.55
C ALA A 253 12.29 17.39 -8.16
N ASP A 254 13.54 17.11 -7.86
CA ASP A 254 14.73 17.81 -8.35
C ASP A 254 15.81 16.77 -8.59
N PHE A 255 16.07 16.48 -9.85
CA PHE A 255 17.01 15.47 -10.30
C PHE A 255 18.18 16.09 -11.05
N ARG A 256 19.33 15.48 -10.90
CA ARG A 256 20.53 15.79 -11.67
C ARG A 256 21.08 14.51 -12.30
N SER A 257 21.33 14.57 -13.61
CA SER A 257 22.01 13.53 -14.37
C SER A 257 23.10 14.17 -15.21
N GLY A 258 24.38 13.87 -14.92
CA GLY A 258 25.49 14.59 -15.53
C GLY A 258 25.41 16.11 -15.27
N ASN A 259 25.45 16.88 -16.35
CA ASN A 259 25.32 18.35 -16.32
C ASN A 259 23.85 18.83 -16.41
N THR A 260 22.91 17.92 -16.61
CA THR A 260 21.50 18.24 -16.74
C THR A 260 20.78 18.18 -15.40
N ARG A 261 20.00 19.20 -15.09
CA ARG A 261 19.12 19.25 -13.93
C ARG A 261 17.68 19.43 -14.39
N VAL A 262 16.79 18.59 -13.85
CA VAL A 262 15.35 18.61 -14.08
C VAL A 262 14.64 18.77 -12.75
N ALA A 263 13.94 19.86 -12.57
CA ALA A 263 13.08 20.07 -11.42
C ALA A 263 11.63 20.21 -11.88
N PHE A 264 10.71 19.60 -11.13
CA PHE A 264 9.29 19.73 -11.40
C PHE A 264 8.47 19.75 -10.12
N ILE A 265 7.31 20.39 -10.20
CA ILE A 265 6.33 20.46 -9.13
C ILE A 265 4.94 20.51 -9.74
N GLY A 266 3.99 19.82 -9.16
CA GLY A 266 2.58 19.82 -9.57
C GLY A 266 1.81 18.61 -9.09
N THR A 267 0.85 18.18 -9.88
CA THR A 267 -0.04 17.05 -9.58
C THR A 267 -0.19 16.11 -10.77
N ILE A 268 -0.49 14.86 -10.47
CA ILE A 268 -0.86 13.83 -11.45
C ILE A 268 -2.21 13.26 -11.02
N ASN A 269 -3.21 13.24 -11.91
CA ASN A 269 -4.54 12.71 -11.57
C ASN A 269 -4.60 11.19 -11.64
N ASP A 270 -3.86 10.59 -12.57
CA ASP A 270 -3.72 9.14 -12.71
C ASP A 270 -2.23 8.76 -12.68
N PRO A 271 -1.64 8.67 -11.49
CA PRO A 271 -0.21 8.40 -11.36
C PRO A 271 0.20 7.00 -11.84
N MET A 272 -0.73 6.04 -11.85
CA MET A 272 -0.44 4.67 -12.33
C MET A 272 -0.25 4.60 -13.85
N ASN A 273 -1.00 5.44 -14.59
CA ASN A 273 -0.93 5.52 -16.06
C ASN A 273 -0.26 6.81 -16.54
N MET A 274 0.30 7.62 -15.63
CA MET A 274 0.89 8.94 -15.91
C MET A 274 -0.08 9.91 -16.60
N GLY A 275 -1.37 9.74 -16.35
CA GLY A 275 -2.44 10.54 -16.95
C GLY A 275 -2.77 11.79 -16.14
N GLY A 276 -3.22 12.86 -16.85
CA GLY A 276 -3.70 14.09 -16.23
C GLY A 276 -2.63 14.85 -15.44
N ALA A 277 -1.41 14.94 -15.96
CA ALA A 277 -0.31 15.65 -15.32
C ALA A 277 -0.45 17.16 -15.51
N ASP A 278 -0.45 17.91 -14.40
CA ASP A 278 -0.30 19.36 -14.33
C ASP A 278 1.01 19.68 -13.61
N LEU A 279 2.08 19.80 -14.40
CA LEU A 279 3.45 19.93 -13.90
C LEU A 279 4.10 21.21 -14.42
N ARG A 280 4.74 21.94 -13.52
CA ARG A 280 5.69 23.00 -13.87
C ARG A 280 7.10 22.39 -13.88
N LEU A 281 7.74 22.49 -15.04
CA LEU A 281 9.04 21.92 -15.32
C LEU A 281 10.08 23.04 -15.43
N LYS A 282 11.26 22.80 -14.81
CA LYS A 282 12.44 23.64 -14.96
C LYS A 282 13.60 22.78 -15.38
N PHE A 283 14.15 23.10 -16.52
CA PHE A 283 15.34 22.45 -17.06
C PHE A 283 16.54 23.39 -16.98
N SER A 284 17.73 22.85 -16.71
CA SER A 284 18.99 23.54 -16.84
C SER A 284 20.07 22.51 -17.18
N GLY A 285 20.94 22.86 -18.14
CA GLY A 285 22.00 22.00 -18.63
C GLY A 285 22.78 22.72 -19.75
N ASP A 286 23.86 22.11 -20.22
CA ASP A 286 24.74 22.69 -21.23
C ASP A 286 24.13 22.62 -22.63
N SER A 287 23.23 21.66 -22.87
CA SER A 287 22.57 21.48 -24.16
C SER A 287 21.12 20.99 -23.98
N LEU A 288 20.22 21.47 -24.87
CA LEU A 288 18.86 20.92 -24.97
C LEU A 288 18.84 19.47 -25.50
N GLY A 289 19.91 19.03 -26.20
CA GLY A 289 20.07 17.66 -26.63
C GLY A 289 20.15 16.66 -25.48
N ASP A 290 20.78 17.05 -24.37
CA ASP A 290 20.93 16.22 -23.18
C ASP A 290 19.57 15.96 -22.49
N LEU A 291 18.58 16.80 -22.75
CA LEU A 291 17.22 16.60 -22.26
C LEU A 291 16.51 15.45 -22.93
N TYR A 292 16.76 15.23 -24.22
CA TYR A 292 16.16 14.11 -24.95
C TYR A 292 16.62 12.78 -24.37
N ASP A 293 17.90 12.65 -24.05
CA ASP A 293 18.46 11.44 -23.44
C ASP A 293 17.87 11.15 -22.05
N LEU A 294 17.46 12.21 -21.32
CA LEU A 294 16.86 12.09 -20.00
C LEU A 294 15.34 11.89 -20.05
N THR A 295 14.64 12.53 -20.95
CA THR A 295 13.16 12.59 -20.96
C THR A 295 12.51 11.78 -22.08
N GLY A 296 13.26 11.46 -23.13
CA GLY A 296 12.70 10.88 -24.37
C GLY A 296 11.80 11.83 -25.15
N VAL A 297 11.70 13.10 -24.76
CA VAL A 297 10.84 14.11 -25.40
C VAL A 297 11.66 14.98 -26.34
N LEU A 298 11.33 14.94 -27.63
CA LEU A 298 11.86 15.87 -28.62
C LEU A 298 11.28 17.26 -28.34
N LEU A 299 12.13 18.16 -27.89
CA LEU A 299 11.77 19.57 -27.80
C LEU A 299 11.91 20.23 -29.17
N PRO A 300 10.96 21.10 -29.57
CA PRO A 300 11.01 21.78 -30.85
C PRO A 300 12.18 22.77 -30.99
#